data_cfa2b5bb4184aaaebb085b668e5bef06
#
_entry.id   cfa2b5bb4184aaaebb085b668e5bef06
#
_cell.length_a   1.000
_cell.length_b   1.000
_cell.length_c   1.000
_cell.angle_alpha   90.00
_cell.angle_beta   90.00
_cell.angle_gamma   90.00
#
_symmetry.space_group_name_H-M   'P 1'
#
loop_
_entity.id
_entity.type
_entity.pdbx_description
1 polymer ?
#
loop_
_entity_poly.entity_id
_entity_poly.type
_entity_poly.pdbx_seq_one_letter_code
_entity_poly.pdbx_strand_id
1 'polypeptide(L)'
;MTTAPDPRLAQIDAWLRSLPGELALRPDTLRPASSDASFRRYFRLDAADGTAIVMDAPPPHEDVRPFLHAGGLLAETGLNVPRILAQAPEQGLLLLSDLGNDTYYQRIQAGLDDARLQALYREALAALVRMQQAPVTGLPAYDAARLAAELELFPEWYVGRHHGMALDDKSAAALRQVFQLLAGSGAGQQPVFVHRDFHSPNLMVCEDPRHGPNPGILDFQDALAGPLTYDLASLVTDARTTWEEPQQLDWAIRYWEMARAAGLPVDADFAEFHRAYEWMGLQRNLRILGVFARLNHRDGKASYLEHMPRVNGYVRQVAQRYGVFTPLLRLLDQLDDREVKVGYTF
;
A
#
# COMPACT_ATOMS: atom_id res chain seq x y z
N MET A 1 34.40 14.61 -12.99
CA MET A 1 34.12 15.26 -11.70
C MET A 1 34.01 14.17 -10.66
N THR A 2 34.99 14.02 -9.78
CA THR A 2 34.93 13.11 -8.63
C THR A 2 33.93 13.72 -7.65
N THR A 3 32.75 13.14 -7.56
CA THR A 3 31.78 13.45 -6.48
C THR A 3 32.49 13.22 -5.14
N ALA A 4 32.42 14.19 -4.25
CA ALA A 4 32.90 14.03 -2.87
C ALA A 4 32.27 12.77 -2.27
N PRO A 5 33.00 11.98 -1.47
CA PRO A 5 32.46 10.77 -0.86
C PRO A 5 31.25 11.15 0.01
N ASP A 6 30.15 10.41 -0.12
CA ASP A 6 28.95 10.61 0.67
C ASP A 6 29.29 10.38 2.16
N PRO A 7 29.27 11.41 3.03
CA PRO A 7 29.65 11.25 4.44
C PRO A 7 28.72 10.29 5.18
N ARG A 8 27.50 10.09 4.68
CA ARG A 8 26.54 9.17 5.27
C ARG A 8 26.92 7.71 5.02
N LEU A 9 27.49 7.40 3.85
CA LEU A 9 28.02 6.05 3.57
C LEU A 9 29.21 5.71 4.50
N ALA A 10 30.07 6.67 4.81
CA ALA A 10 31.16 6.46 5.77
C ALA A 10 30.61 6.18 7.19
N GLN A 11 29.53 6.84 7.59
CA GLN A 11 28.85 6.57 8.86
C GLN A 11 28.24 5.18 8.91
N ILE A 12 27.58 4.75 7.81
CA ILE A 12 27.04 3.38 7.67
C ILE A 12 28.17 2.35 7.77
N ASP A 13 29.27 2.52 7.05
CA ASP A 13 30.42 1.59 7.08
C ASP A 13 30.99 1.49 8.51
N ALA A 14 31.22 2.62 9.18
CA ALA A 14 31.71 2.63 10.55
C ALA A 14 30.77 1.91 11.52
N TRP A 15 29.45 2.11 11.37
CA TRP A 15 28.46 1.41 12.17
C TRP A 15 28.49 -0.09 11.91
N LEU A 16 28.48 -0.52 10.66
CA LEU A 16 28.52 -1.95 10.29
C LEU A 16 29.76 -2.65 10.88
N ARG A 17 30.94 -1.99 10.84
CA ARG A 17 32.18 -2.54 11.41
C ARG A 17 32.17 -2.59 12.93
N SER A 18 31.30 -1.82 13.59
CA SER A 18 31.15 -1.84 15.05
C SER A 18 30.21 -2.94 15.56
N LEU A 19 29.46 -3.62 14.64
CA LEU A 19 28.51 -4.66 15.01
C LEU A 19 29.22 -5.96 15.40
N PRO A 20 28.54 -6.85 16.15
CA PRO A 20 29.13 -8.13 16.58
C PRO A 20 29.62 -8.97 15.42
N GLY A 21 30.83 -9.55 15.58
CA GLY A 21 31.47 -10.38 14.56
C GLY A 21 30.70 -11.65 14.18
N GLU A 22 29.78 -12.11 15.03
CA GLU A 22 28.89 -13.25 14.79
C GLU A 22 27.99 -13.06 13.57
N LEU A 23 27.66 -11.80 13.21
CA LEU A 23 26.90 -11.47 12.01
C LEU A 23 27.71 -11.70 10.73
N ALA A 24 29.04 -11.85 10.82
CA ALA A 24 29.97 -12.06 9.72
C ALA A 24 29.70 -11.17 8.49
N LEU A 25 29.41 -9.91 8.76
CA LEU A 25 29.11 -8.91 7.74
C LEU A 25 30.36 -8.58 6.92
N ARG A 26 30.15 -8.30 5.64
CA ARG A 26 31.20 -7.81 4.72
C ARG A 26 30.85 -6.38 4.25
N PRO A 27 31.17 -5.34 5.04
CA PRO A 27 30.84 -3.96 4.69
C PRO A 27 31.35 -3.52 3.32
N ASP A 28 32.50 -4.05 2.89
CA ASP A 28 33.08 -3.75 1.57
C ASP A 28 32.22 -4.21 0.38
N THR A 29 31.19 -5.05 0.61
CA THR A 29 30.24 -5.52 -0.41
C THR A 29 28.96 -4.68 -0.44
N LEU A 30 28.89 -3.58 0.31
CA LEU A 30 27.72 -2.70 0.39
C LEU A 30 27.37 -2.14 -0.99
N ARG A 31 26.11 -2.36 -1.41
CA ARG A 31 25.60 -1.96 -2.72
C ARG A 31 24.15 -1.51 -2.60
N PRO A 32 23.66 -0.59 -3.46
CA PRO A 32 22.26 -0.21 -3.47
C PRO A 32 21.35 -1.43 -3.66
N ALA A 33 20.28 -1.54 -2.86
CA ALA A 33 19.27 -2.59 -2.97
C ALA A 33 18.01 -2.08 -3.68
N SER A 34 17.50 -0.94 -3.26
CA SER A 34 16.37 -0.27 -3.89
C SER A 34 16.43 1.24 -3.62
N SER A 35 15.72 2.03 -4.42
CA SER A 35 15.45 3.44 -4.16
C SER A 35 13.98 3.61 -3.86
N ASP A 36 13.65 4.19 -2.71
CA ASP A 36 12.28 4.56 -2.32
C ASP A 36 11.92 5.96 -2.84
N ALA A 37 10.64 6.27 -2.81
CA ALA A 37 10.14 7.62 -3.07
C ALA A 37 10.40 8.61 -1.90
N SER A 38 10.86 8.12 -0.75
CA SER A 38 11.18 8.83 0.49
C SER A 38 12.67 9.18 0.58
N PHE A 39 13.08 9.75 1.72
CA PHE A 39 14.50 9.96 2.04
C PHE A 39 15.21 8.68 2.51
N ARG A 40 14.50 7.57 2.65
CA ARG A 40 15.07 6.28 3.04
C ARG A 40 15.86 5.69 1.88
N ARG A 41 17.02 5.10 2.21
CA ARG A 41 17.87 4.35 1.28
C ARG A 41 18.05 2.94 1.81
N TYR A 42 18.09 2.00 0.89
CA TYR A 42 18.30 0.61 1.23
C TYR A 42 19.55 0.10 0.53
N PHE A 43 20.42 -0.56 1.30
CA PHE A 43 21.63 -1.15 0.80
C PHE A 43 21.67 -2.63 1.17
N ARG A 44 22.25 -3.43 0.30
CA ARG A 44 22.47 -4.86 0.54
C ARG A 44 23.95 -5.09 0.76
N LEU A 45 24.31 -5.98 1.68
CA LEU A 45 25.68 -6.46 1.88
C LEU A 45 25.68 -7.97 2.12
N ASP A 46 26.83 -8.59 1.89
CA ASP A 46 27.01 -10.01 2.17
C ASP A 46 27.19 -10.25 3.67
N ALA A 47 26.64 -11.36 4.16
CA ALA A 47 26.68 -11.82 5.56
C ALA A 47 27.00 -13.34 5.59
N ALA A 48 27.07 -13.94 6.79
CA ALA A 48 27.42 -15.35 6.95
C ALA A 48 26.59 -16.30 6.07
N ASP A 49 25.26 -16.16 6.16
CA ASP A 49 24.30 -17.07 5.53
C ASP A 49 23.54 -16.42 4.35
N GLY A 50 24.22 -15.58 3.58
CA GLY A 50 23.63 -14.92 2.43
C GLY A 50 23.83 -13.42 2.44
N THR A 51 22.73 -12.65 2.51
CA THR A 51 22.77 -11.19 2.47
C THR A 51 21.94 -10.57 3.58
N ALA A 52 22.25 -9.32 3.93
CA ALA A 52 21.47 -8.50 4.84
C ALA A 52 21.17 -7.14 4.19
N ILE A 53 20.15 -6.46 4.70
CA ILE A 53 19.70 -5.14 4.22
C ILE A 53 20.01 -4.09 5.28
N VAL A 54 20.68 -3.02 4.89
CA VAL A 54 20.79 -1.80 5.69
C VAL A 54 19.69 -0.85 5.27
N MET A 55 18.84 -0.47 6.20
CA MET A 55 17.92 0.64 6.05
C MET A 55 18.58 1.90 6.61
N ASP A 56 18.76 2.89 5.78
CA ASP A 56 19.27 4.22 6.10
C ASP A 56 18.10 5.23 6.05
N ALA A 57 17.67 5.69 7.20
CA ALA A 57 16.57 6.63 7.41
C ALA A 57 17.10 7.88 8.14
N PRO A 58 17.75 8.83 7.43
CA PRO A 58 18.56 9.88 8.04
C PRO A 58 17.71 10.88 8.83
N PRO A 59 17.97 11.07 10.15
CA PRO A 59 17.36 12.15 10.92
C PRO A 59 17.81 13.54 10.38
N PRO A 60 16.97 14.59 10.50
CA PRO A 60 15.62 14.60 11.06
C PRO A 60 14.52 14.27 10.05
N HIS A 61 14.87 13.84 8.84
CA HIS A 61 13.92 13.65 7.73
C HIS A 61 13.08 12.38 7.89
N GLU A 62 13.64 11.35 8.51
CA GLU A 62 13.00 10.05 8.71
C GLU A 62 13.12 9.60 10.17
N ASP A 63 12.16 8.79 10.62
CA ASP A 63 12.14 8.13 11.94
C ASP A 63 11.94 6.62 11.78
N VAL A 64 12.83 5.83 12.35
CA VAL A 64 12.75 4.36 12.28
C VAL A 64 11.81 3.74 13.32
N ARG A 65 11.37 4.49 14.33
CA ARG A 65 10.53 3.97 15.43
C ARG A 65 9.19 3.42 14.95
N PRO A 66 8.46 4.06 14.00
CA PRO A 66 7.25 3.47 13.43
C PRO A 66 7.51 2.13 12.74
N PHE A 67 8.64 1.98 12.01
CA PHE A 67 9.03 0.71 11.39
C PHE A 67 9.28 -0.37 12.46
N LEU A 68 10.03 -0.05 13.51
CA LEU A 68 10.31 -0.97 14.61
C LEU A 68 9.03 -1.41 15.32
N HIS A 69 8.12 -0.46 15.59
CA HIS A 69 6.86 -0.73 16.27
C HIS A 69 5.93 -1.61 15.42
N ALA A 70 5.62 -1.19 14.20
CA ALA A 70 4.73 -1.95 13.31
C ALA A 70 5.32 -3.33 12.97
N GLY A 71 6.64 -3.40 12.68
CA GLY A 71 7.32 -4.66 12.42
C GLY A 71 7.27 -5.63 13.60
N GLY A 72 7.37 -5.13 14.84
CA GLY A 72 7.21 -5.92 16.06
C GLY A 72 5.81 -6.54 16.16
N LEU A 73 4.76 -5.73 15.97
CA LEU A 73 3.36 -6.21 15.99
C LEU A 73 3.11 -7.30 14.94
N LEU A 74 3.67 -7.14 13.74
CA LEU A 74 3.52 -8.13 12.67
C LEU A 74 4.31 -9.42 12.95
N ALA A 75 5.52 -9.30 13.48
CA ALA A 75 6.36 -10.45 13.82
C ALA A 75 5.70 -11.35 14.88
N GLU A 76 4.98 -10.77 15.86
CA GLU A 76 4.24 -11.52 16.87
C GLU A 76 3.13 -12.41 16.28
N THR A 77 2.60 -12.08 15.11
CA THR A 77 1.62 -12.90 14.40
C THR A 77 2.25 -14.02 13.56
N GLY A 78 3.58 -14.11 13.54
CA GLY A 78 4.33 -15.08 12.72
C GLY A 78 4.34 -14.74 11.22
N LEU A 79 4.06 -13.49 10.86
CA LEU A 79 4.21 -13.00 9.49
C LEU A 79 5.70 -12.82 9.13
N ASN A 80 6.01 -13.01 7.86
CA ASN A 80 7.35 -12.82 7.33
C ASN A 80 7.60 -11.34 7.03
N VAL A 81 8.15 -10.64 8.00
CA VAL A 81 8.63 -9.26 7.89
C VAL A 81 10.16 -9.23 8.07
N PRO A 82 10.89 -8.21 7.59
CA PRO A 82 12.31 -8.08 7.83
C PRO A 82 12.63 -8.14 9.33
N ARG A 83 13.40 -9.14 9.74
CA ARG A 83 13.86 -9.27 11.13
C ARG A 83 14.93 -8.23 11.42
N ILE A 84 14.87 -7.59 12.58
CA ILE A 84 15.88 -6.64 13.04
C ILE A 84 17.11 -7.44 13.53
N LEU A 85 18.22 -7.36 12.81
CA LEU A 85 19.49 -8.00 13.17
C LEU A 85 20.34 -7.08 14.06
N ALA A 86 20.29 -5.77 13.79
CA ALA A 86 20.90 -4.73 14.63
C ALA A 86 20.18 -3.40 14.39
N GLN A 87 20.28 -2.48 15.35
CA GLN A 87 19.63 -1.18 15.25
C GLN A 87 20.44 -0.07 15.92
N ALA A 88 20.39 1.12 15.33
CA ALA A 88 20.88 2.39 15.90
C ALA A 88 19.85 3.50 15.62
N PRO A 89 18.72 3.54 16.37
CA PRO A 89 17.57 4.40 16.06
C PRO A 89 17.93 5.90 16.05
N GLU A 90 18.80 6.32 16.96
CA GLU A 90 19.24 7.74 17.02
C GLU A 90 20.08 8.15 15.80
N GLN A 91 20.66 7.17 15.10
CA GLN A 91 21.36 7.38 13.85
C GLN A 91 20.46 7.12 12.64
N GLY A 92 19.23 6.62 12.84
CA GLY A 92 18.33 6.21 11.76
C GLY A 92 18.84 5.01 10.96
N LEU A 93 19.54 4.06 11.60
CA LEU A 93 20.13 2.89 10.95
C LEU A 93 19.53 1.60 11.50
N LEU A 94 19.09 0.71 10.59
CA LEU A 94 18.68 -0.66 10.92
C LEU A 94 19.40 -1.64 10.02
N LEU A 95 19.81 -2.78 10.58
CA LEU A 95 20.25 -3.95 9.84
C LEU A 95 19.14 -4.99 9.87
N LEU A 96 18.70 -5.41 8.70
CA LEU A 96 17.51 -6.23 8.50
C LEU A 96 17.87 -7.54 7.82
N SER A 97 17.07 -8.60 8.05
CA SER A 97 17.13 -9.78 7.21
C SER A 97 16.70 -9.44 5.78
N ASP A 98 17.32 -10.12 4.82
CA ASP A 98 16.97 -9.98 3.40
C ASP A 98 15.83 -10.94 3.05
N LEU A 99 14.79 -10.45 2.40
CA LEU A 99 13.64 -11.23 1.93
C LEU A 99 13.73 -11.60 0.43
N GLY A 100 14.87 -11.37 -0.19
CA GLY A 100 15.11 -11.72 -1.58
C GLY A 100 15.04 -10.54 -2.54
N ASN A 101 14.82 -10.83 -3.82
CA ASN A 101 14.90 -9.85 -4.89
C ASN A 101 13.58 -9.58 -5.60
N ASP A 102 12.69 -10.58 -5.62
CA ASP A 102 11.52 -10.56 -6.48
C ASP A 102 10.27 -10.18 -5.70
N THR A 103 9.61 -9.12 -6.13
CA THR A 103 8.28 -8.77 -5.64
C THR A 103 7.20 -9.52 -6.42
N TYR A 104 5.99 -9.60 -5.86
CA TYR A 104 4.82 -10.10 -6.60
C TYR A 104 4.62 -9.33 -7.91
N TYR A 105 4.79 -8.00 -7.86
CA TYR A 105 4.68 -7.16 -9.05
C TYR A 105 5.67 -7.58 -10.16
N GLN A 106 6.95 -7.75 -9.82
CA GLN A 106 7.97 -8.16 -10.81
C GLN A 106 7.67 -9.53 -11.39
N ARG A 107 7.24 -10.49 -10.57
CA ARG A 107 6.88 -11.84 -11.04
C ARG A 107 5.63 -11.83 -11.93
N ILE A 108 4.61 -11.01 -11.59
CA ILE A 108 3.42 -10.81 -12.43
C ILE A 108 3.81 -10.21 -13.78
N GLN A 109 4.67 -9.18 -13.79
CA GLN A 109 5.13 -8.54 -15.04
C GLN A 109 6.00 -9.47 -15.90
N ALA A 110 6.77 -10.36 -15.28
CA ALA A 110 7.55 -11.37 -16.00
C ALA A 110 6.69 -12.47 -16.64
N GLY A 111 5.42 -12.53 -16.29
CA GLY A 111 4.44 -13.53 -16.76
C GLY A 111 4.38 -14.75 -15.82
N LEU A 112 3.23 -14.94 -15.21
CA LEU A 112 2.89 -16.11 -14.41
C LEU A 112 1.80 -16.91 -15.09
N ASP A 113 1.85 -18.24 -14.96
CA ASP A 113 0.67 -19.03 -15.24
C ASP A 113 -0.42 -18.78 -14.19
N ASP A 114 -1.67 -19.09 -14.54
CA ASP A 114 -2.81 -18.85 -13.67
C ASP A 114 -2.70 -19.60 -12.35
N ALA A 115 -2.21 -20.84 -12.33
CA ALA A 115 -2.07 -21.63 -11.11
C ALA A 115 -1.11 -20.98 -10.10
N ARG A 116 0.03 -20.47 -10.58
CA ARG A 116 1.00 -19.78 -9.74
C ARG A 116 0.47 -18.43 -9.26
N LEU A 117 -0.20 -17.67 -10.15
CA LEU A 117 -0.85 -16.41 -9.79
C LEU A 117 -1.86 -16.63 -8.66
N GLN A 118 -2.76 -17.63 -8.80
CA GLN A 118 -3.75 -17.97 -7.79
C GLN A 118 -3.12 -18.42 -6.48
N ALA A 119 -2.00 -19.14 -6.55
CA ALA A 119 -1.25 -19.53 -5.34
C ALA A 119 -0.72 -18.31 -4.59
N LEU A 120 -0.07 -17.37 -5.27
CA LEU A 120 0.46 -16.14 -4.68
C LEU A 120 -0.65 -15.30 -4.03
N TYR A 121 -1.78 -15.12 -4.71
CA TYR A 121 -2.89 -14.34 -4.14
C TYR A 121 -3.54 -15.04 -2.95
N ARG A 122 -3.68 -16.38 -2.95
CA ARG A 122 -4.14 -17.12 -1.76
C ARG A 122 -3.19 -16.96 -0.57
N GLU A 123 -1.88 -17.00 -0.81
CA GLU A 123 -0.87 -16.77 0.22
C GLU A 123 -0.93 -15.33 0.75
N ALA A 124 -1.11 -14.34 -0.13
CA ALA A 124 -1.29 -12.94 0.25
C ALA A 124 -2.57 -12.72 1.08
N LEU A 125 -3.70 -13.33 0.68
CA LEU A 125 -4.95 -13.25 1.44
C LEU A 125 -4.81 -13.90 2.82
N ALA A 126 -4.13 -15.05 2.92
CA ALA A 126 -3.85 -15.68 4.20
C ALA A 126 -2.98 -14.81 5.11
N ALA A 127 -1.96 -14.17 4.53
CA ALA A 127 -1.11 -13.22 5.24
C ALA A 127 -1.89 -11.98 5.69
N LEU A 128 -2.79 -11.45 4.83
CA LEU A 128 -3.67 -10.33 5.17
C LEU A 128 -4.57 -10.65 6.36
N VAL A 129 -5.23 -11.81 6.36
CA VAL A 129 -6.08 -12.24 7.48
C VAL A 129 -5.27 -12.34 8.78
N ARG A 130 -4.06 -12.90 8.71
CA ARG A 130 -3.17 -12.99 9.87
C ARG A 130 -2.69 -11.63 10.34
N MET A 131 -2.36 -10.72 9.41
CA MET A 131 -1.98 -9.35 9.72
C MET A 131 -3.06 -8.59 10.49
N GLN A 132 -4.32 -8.78 10.11
CA GLN A 132 -5.46 -8.13 10.76
C GLN A 132 -5.82 -8.71 12.13
N GLN A 133 -5.21 -9.82 12.53
CA GLN A 133 -5.24 -10.33 13.90
C GLN A 133 -4.17 -9.68 14.80
N ALA A 134 -3.22 -8.93 14.22
CA ALA A 134 -2.20 -8.24 15.01
C ALA A 134 -2.84 -7.19 15.93
N PRO A 135 -2.26 -6.97 17.12
CA PRO A 135 -2.68 -5.87 17.98
C PRO A 135 -2.55 -4.52 17.26
N VAL A 136 -3.49 -3.61 17.53
CA VAL A 136 -3.45 -2.24 16.99
C VAL A 136 -2.92 -1.22 18.02
N THR A 137 -2.42 -1.69 19.14
CA THR A 137 -1.94 -0.85 20.23
C THR A 137 -0.80 0.06 19.77
N GLY A 138 -0.95 1.37 20.00
CA GLY A 138 0.05 2.37 19.61
C GLY A 138 0.03 2.78 18.14
N LEU A 139 -0.81 2.16 17.30
CA LEU A 139 -1.02 2.63 15.93
C LEU A 139 -1.95 3.85 15.92
N PRO A 140 -1.66 4.88 15.09
CA PRO A 140 -2.58 6.00 14.92
C PRO A 140 -3.91 5.54 14.33
N ALA A 141 -5.01 6.20 14.71
CA ALA A 141 -6.33 5.89 14.17
C ALA A 141 -6.47 6.30 12.70
N TYR A 142 -7.11 5.44 11.91
CA TYR A 142 -7.57 5.74 10.56
C TYR A 142 -9.07 6.05 10.61
N ASP A 143 -9.40 7.14 11.25
CA ASP A 143 -10.75 7.59 11.52
C ASP A 143 -11.41 8.34 10.33
N ALA A 144 -12.68 8.74 10.49
CA ALA A 144 -13.43 9.47 9.46
C ALA A 144 -12.75 10.77 9.05
N ALA A 145 -12.11 11.49 9.99
CA ALA A 145 -11.47 12.76 9.71
C ALA A 145 -10.23 12.54 8.80
N ARG A 146 -9.42 11.53 9.09
CA ARG A 146 -8.26 11.19 8.27
C ARG A 146 -8.66 10.65 6.89
N LEU A 147 -9.68 9.77 6.84
CA LEU A 147 -10.23 9.27 5.59
C LEU A 147 -10.75 10.42 4.70
N ALA A 148 -11.50 11.37 5.28
CA ALA A 148 -11.99 12.54 4.56
C ALA A 148 -10.84 13.46 4.08
N ALA A 149 -9.86 13.72 4.94
CA ALA A 149 -8.70 14.56 4.58
C ALA A 149 -7.90 13.97 3.40
N GLU A 150 -7.75 12.65 3.32
CA GLU A 150 -7.08 12.00 2.20
C GLU A 150 -7.87 12.11 0.88
N LEU A 151 -9.20 12.15 0.93
CA LEU A 151 -10.06 12.36 -0.25
C LEU A 151 -9.91 13.75 -0.85
N GLU A 152 -9.52 14.77 -0.07
CA GLU A 152 -9.32 16.14 -0.57
C GLU A 152 -8.15 16.23 -1.60
N LEU A 153 -7.28 15.23 -1.66
CA LEU A 153 -6.27 15.14 -2.71
C LEU A 153 -6.90 15.00 -4.11
N PHE A 154 -8.08 14.40 -4.22
CA PHE A 154 -8.76 14.21 -5.50
C PHE A 154 -9.21 15.55 -6.13
N PRO A 155 -10.02 16.40 -5.47
CA PRO A 155 -10.40 17.69 -6.07
C PRO A 155 -9.24 18.64 -6.23
N GLU A 156 -8.27 18.66 -5.29
CA GLU A 156 -7.13 19.56 -5.37
C GLU A 156 -6.20 19.21 -6.54
N TRP A 157 -5.74 17.97 -6.59
CA TRP A 157 -4.68 17.57 -7.50
C TRP A 157 -5.17 16.95 -8.79
N TYR A 158 -6.13 16.02 -8.73
CA TYR A 158 -6.63 15.34 -9.92
C TYR A 158 -7.56 16.27 -10.73
N VAL A 159 -8.60 16.84 -10.10
CA VAL A 159 -9.56 17.72 -10.78
C VAL A 159 -8.92 19.08 -11.09
N GLY A 160 -8.34 19.74 -10.07
CA GLY A 160 -7.83 21.10 -10.20
C GLY A 160 -6.52 21.20 -10.96
N ARG A 161 -5.49 20.47 -10.54
CA ARG A 161 -4.14 20.61 -11.11
C ARG A 161 -3.92 19.79 -12.38
N HIS A 162 -4.43 18.54 -12.42
CA HIS A 162 -4.20 17.66 -13.55
C HIS A 162 -5.16 17.94 -14.71
N HIS A 163 -6.46 18.08 -14.44
CA HIS A 163 -7.46 18.40 -15.48
C HIS A 163 -7.71 19.90 -15.67
N GLY A 164 -7.19 20.77 -14.80
CA GLY A 164 -7.36 22.22 -14.90
C GLY A 164 -8.81 22.70 -14.68
N MET A 165 -9.64 21.87 -14.05
CA MET A 165 -11.07 22.20 -13.82
C MET A 165 -11.28 22.79 -12.44
N ALA A 166 -12.01 23.91 -12.38
CA ALA A 166 -12.52 24.46 -11.14
C ALA A 166 -13.93 23.92 -10.90
N LEU A 167 -14.18 23.34 -9.71
CA LEU A 167 -15.52 22.91 -9.32
C LEU A 167 -16.41 24.10 -8.98
N ASP A 168 -17.64 24.13 -9.50
CA ASP A 168 -18.65 25.03 -9.00
C ASP A 168 -19.16 24.61 -7.60
N ASP A 169 -19.87 25.48 -6.90
CA ASP A 169 -20.35 25.25 -5.54
C ASP A 169 -21.25 24.01 -5.43
N LYS A 170 -22.05 23.74 -6.46
CA LYS A 170 -22.97 22.60 -6.51
C LYS A 170 -22.20 21.29 -6.64
N SER A 171 -21.26 21.22 -7.57
CA SER A 171 -20.41 20.06 -7.79
C SER A 171 -19.51 19.78 -6.59
N ALA A 172 -18.92 20.83 -6.00
CA ALA A 172 -18.14 20.71 -4.77
C ALA A 172 -18.98 20.20 -3.58
N ALA A 173 -20.22 20.70 -3.43
CA ALA A 173 -21.11 20.21 -2.37
C ALA A 173 -21.51 18.75 -2.57
N ALA A 174 -21.82 18.35 -3.81
CA ALA A 174 -22.16 16.97 -4.14
C ALA A 174 -20.96 16.01 -3.91
N LEU A 175 -19.77 16.42 -4.27
CA LEU A 175 -18.54 15.63 -4.03
C LEU A 175 -18.27 15.48 -2.52
N ARG A 176 -18.44 16.55 -1.72
CA ARG A 176 -18.33 16.45 -0.26
C ARG A 176 -19.32 15.45 0.35
N GLN A 177 -20.54 15.36 -0.17
CA GLN A 177 -21.50 14.33 0.28
C GLN A 177 -21.01 12.92 -0.02
N VAL A 178 -20.45 12.67 -1.21
CA VAL A 178 -19.83 11.40 -1.56
C VAL A 178 -18.68 11.09 -0.58
N PHE A 179 -17.82 12.04 -0.28
CA PHE A 179 -16.71 11.85 0.66
C PHE A 179 -17.17 11.53 2.08
N GLN A 180 -18.22 12.19 2.55
CA GLN A 180 -18.83 11.90 3.86
C GLN A 180 -19.37 10.47 3.93
N LEU A 181 -20.03 9.99 2.87
CA LEU A 181 -20.55 8.63 2.80
C LEU A 181 -19.41 7.61 2.83
N LEU A 182 -18.35 7.83 2.03
CA LEU A 182 -17.19 6.92 1.95
C LEU A 182 -16.43 6.89 3.28
N ALA A 183 -16.10 8.07 3.84
CA ALA A 183 -15.39 8.17 5.11
C ALA A 183 -16.21 7.58 6.27
N GLY A 184 -17.53 7.83 6.28
CA GLY A 184 -18.44 7.26 7.27
C GLY A 184 -18.53 5.73 7.19
N SER A 185 -18.62 5.18 5.97
CA SER A 185 -18.61 3.73 5.76
C SER A 185 -17.30 3.08 6.23
N GLY A 186 -16.16 3.71 5.91
CA GLY A 186 -14.86 3.23 6.36
C GLY A 186 -14.72 3.26 7.88
N ALA A 187 -15.01 4.40 8.50
CA ALA A 187 -14.91 4.58 9.94
C ALA A 187 -15.91 3.75 10.75
N GLY A 188 -17.00 3.29 10.11
CA GLY A 188 -17.99 2.39 10.72
C GLY A 188 -17.51 0.94 10.85
N GLN A 189 -16.43 0.54 10.18
CA GLN A 189 -15.84 -0.78 10.32
C GLN A 189 -15.05 -0.88 11.63
N GLN A 190 -15.00 -2.07 12.23
CA GLN A 190 -14.15 -2.29 13.39
C GLN A 190 -12.67 -2.17 12.99
N PRO A 191 -11.87 -1.44 13.78
CA PRO A 191 -10.47 -1.20 13.42
C PRO A 191 -9.64 -2.47 13.58
N VAL A 192 -8.84 -2.75 12.56
CA VAL A 192 -7.81 -3.79 12.53
C VAL A 192 -6.47 -3.15 12.16
N PHE A 193 -5.38 -3.93 12.15
CA PHE A 193 -4.12 -3.48 11.57
C PHE A 193 -4.31 -3.21 10.08
N VAL A 194 -4.05 -1.98 9.64
CA VAL A 194 -4.09 -1.55 8.23
C VAL A 194 -2.68 -1.16 7.79
N HIS A 195 -2.14 -1.88 6.83
CA HIS A 195 -0.83 -1.65 6.24
C HIS A 195 -0.80 -0.38 5.35
N ARG A 196 -1.91 -0.05 4.70
CA ARG A 196 -2.14 1.01 3.71
C ARG A 196 -1.62 0.71 2.31
N ASP A 197 -0.46 0.08 2.19
CA ASP A 197 0.19 -0.23 0.93
C ASP A 197 0.45 -1.74 0.79
N PHE A 198 -0.55 -2.57 1.20
CA PHE A 198 -0.55 -4.02 1.04
C PHE A 198 -0.90 -4.37 -0.41
N HIS A 199 0.08 -4.33 -1.30
CA HIS A 199 -0.09 -4.52 -2.74
C HIS A 199 1.16 -5.16 -3.37
N SER A 200 1.06 -5.56 -4.63
CA SER A 200 2.05 -6.41 -5.29
C SER A 200 3.52 -5.92 -5.23
N PRO A 201 3.86 -4.62 -5.27
CA PRO A 201 5.24 -4.16 -5.10
C PRO A 201 5.83 -4.37 -3.69
N ASN A 202 4.99 -4.43 -2.67
CA ASN A 202 5.42 -4.53 -1.26
C ASN A 202 5.31 -5.97 -0.70
N LEU A 203 4.97 -6.93 -1.56
CA LEU A 203 4.95 -8.35 -1.24
C LEU A 203 6.10 -9.06 -1.94
N MET A 204 6.99 -9.67 -1.15
CA MET A 204 8.15 -10.41 -1.68
C MET A 204 7.79 -11.86 -1.94
N VAL A 205 8.29 -12.40 -3.06
CA VAL A 205 8.21 -13.84 -3.38
C VAL A 205 9.38 -14.54 -2.69
N CYS A 206 9.10 -15.23 -1.60
CA CYS A 206 10.08 -15.94 -0.80
C CYS A 206 10.11 -17.43 -1.19
N GLU A 207 10.85 -17.80 -2.23
CA GLU A 207 11.04 -19.20 -2.69
C GLU A 207 12.23 -19.87 -2.03
N ASP A 208 13.23 -19.10 -1.60
CA ASP A 208 14.37 -19.60 -0.84
C ASP A 208 13.98 -19.70 0.65
N PRO A 209 14.13 -20.86 1.29
CA PRO A 209 13.81 -21.03 2.71
C PRO A 209 14.53 -20.06 3.65
N ARG A 210 15.69 -19.52 3.24
CA ARG A 210 16.44 -18.51 4.01
C ARG A 210 15.69 -17.19 4.12
N HIS A 211 14.83 -16.89 3.15
CA HIS A 211 14.01 -15.68 3.12
C HIS A 211 12.70 -15.80 3.93
N GLY A 212 12.44 -16.95 4.55
CA GLY A 212 11.21 -17.21 5.32
C GLY A 212 10.03 -17.63 4.45
N PRO A 213 8.83 -17.72 5.06
CA PRO A 213 7.62 -18.11 4.34
C PRO A 213 7.11 -17.01 3.41
N ASN A 214 6.42 -17.40 2.33
CA ASN A 214 5.79 -16.49 1.40
C ASN A 214 4.40 -16.01 1.93
N PRO A 215 4.02 -14.73 1.73
CA PRO A 215 4.86 -13.63 1.23
C PRO A 215 5.75 -13.02 2.32
N GLY A 216 6.85 -12.43 1.90
CA GLY A 216 7.54 -11.43 2.72
C GLY A 216 6.82 -10.08 2.60
N ILE A 217 6.64 -9.35 3.70
CA ILE A 217 5.88 -8.10 3.73
C ILE A 217 6.82 -6.93 4.02
N LEU A 218 6.79 -5.91 3.15
CA LEU A 218 7.60 -4.69 3.24
C LEU A 218 6.73 -3.45 3.39
N ASP A 219 7.33 -2.33 3.79
CA ASP A 219 6.74 -0.97 3.74
C ASP A 219 5.54 -0.76 4.69
N PHE A 220 5.60 -1.32 5.88
CA PHE A 220 4.52 -1.31 6.89
C PHE A 220 4.63 -0.19 7.93
N GLN A 221 5.64 0.69 7.87
CA GLN A 221 5.86 1.73 8.89
C GLN A 221 4.77 2.79 8.98
N ASP A 222 3.96 2.94 7.93
CA ASP A 222 2.82 3.87 7.90
C ASP A 222 1.50 3.20 8.32
N ALA A 223 1.58 2.06 9.00
CA ALA A 223 0.42 1.30 9.46
C ALA A 223 -0.48 2.11 10.40
N LEU A 224 -1.76 1.83 10.34
CA LEU A 224 -2.82 2.48 11.11
C LEU A 224 -3.78 1.44 11.72
N ALA A 225 -4.52 1.84 12.75
CA ALA A 225 -5.70 1.12 13.21
C ALA A 225 -6.93 1.62 12.43
N GLY A 226 -7.51 0.80 11.57
CA GLY A 226 -8.53 1.27 10.65
C GLY A 226 -9.39 0.22 9.96
N PRO A 227 -10.02 0.59 8.85
CA PRO A 227 -11.04 -0.24 8.19
C PRO A 227 -10.52 -1.57 7.71
N LEU A 228 -11.18 -2.64 8.09
CA LEU A 228 -10.83 -4.03 7.74
C LEU A 228 -10.71 -4.25 6.21
N THR A 229 -11.53 -3.60 5.41
CA THR A 229 -11.55 -3.82 3.95
C THR A 229 -10.49 -3.03 3.18
N TYR A 230 -9.71 -2.16 3.85
CA TYR A 230 -8.75 -1.27 3.16
C TYR A 230 -7.65 -2.03 2.42
N ASP A 231 -6.97 -2.94 3.10
CA ASP A 231 -5.83 -3.65 2.50
C ASP A 231 -6.28 -4.75 1.51
N LEU A 232 -7.48 -5.30 1.68
CA LEU A 232 -8.09 -6.13 0.64
C LEU A 232 -8.28 -5.35 -0.66
N ALA A 233 -8.83 -4.14 -0.57
CA ALA A 233 -8.97 -3.25 -1.72
C ALA A 233 -7.61 -2.87 -2.31
N SER A 234 -6.59 -2.66 -1.46
CA SER A 234 -5.23 -2.38 -1.89
C SER A 234 -4.61 -3.51 -2.71
N LEU A 235 -4.83 -4.75 -2.30
CA LEU A 235 -4.32 -5.94 -2.97
C LEU A 235 -5.06 -6.23 -4.27
N VAL A 236 -6.38 -6.21 -4.25
CA VAL A 236 -7.23 -6.66 -5.36
C VAL A 236 -7.39 -5.59 -6.44
N THR A 237 -7.45 -4.31 -6.07
CA THR A 237 -7.50 -3.18 -7.01
C THR A 237 -6.16 -2.42 -7.04
N ASP A 238 -5.06 -3.17 -7.11
CA ASP A 238 -3.71 -2.59 -7.22
C ASP A 238 -3.60 -1.70 -8.46
N ALA A 239 -3.07 -0.50 -8.27
CA ALA A 239 -2.92 0.48 -9.35
C ALA A 239 -1.99 0.01 -10.48
N ARG A 240 -1.18 -1.00 -10.26
CA ARG A 240 -0.15 -1.50 -11.21
C ARG A 240 -0.53 -2.78 -11.92
N THR A 241 -1.58 -3.49 -11.46
CA THR A 241 -2.05 -4.75 -12.05
C THR A 241 -3.52 -4.62 -12.44
N THR A 242 -3.93 -5.30 -13.49
CA THR A 242 -5.33 -5.30 -13.95
C THR A 242 -5.90 -6.70 -13.85
N TRP A 243 -7.00 -6.83 -13.17
CA TRP A 243 -7.71 -8.08 -13.01
C TRP A 243 -9.16 -7.92 -13.46
N GLU A 244 -9.66 -8.94 -14.14
CA GLU A 244 -11.06 -9.00 -14.52
C GLU A 244 -11.96 -9.09 -13.27
N GLU A 245 -13.16 -8.55 -13.36
CA GLU A 245 -14.10 -8.50 -12.24
C GLU A 245 -14.40 -9.87 -11.60
N PRO A 246 -14.61 -10.96 -12.35
CA PRO A 246 -14.80 -12.29 -11.76
C PRO A 246 -13.63 -12.74 -10.87
N GLN A 247 -12.40 -12.36 -11.24
CA GLN A 247 -11.20 -12.66 -10.46
C GLN A 247 -11.15 -11.83 -9.17
N GLN A 248 -11.48 -10.54 -9.27
CA GLN A 248 -11.56 -9.67 -8.08
C GLN A 248 -12.61 -10.19 -7.09
N LEU A 249 -13.77 -10.61 -7.58
CA LEU A 249 -14.85 -11.17 -6.78
C LEU A 249 -14.44 -12.48 -6.13
N ASP A 250 -13.79 -13.41 -6.84
CA ASP A 250 -13.30 -14.68 -6.28
C ASP A 250 -12.35 -14.43 -5.10
N TRP A 251 -11.41 -13.50 -5.24
CA TRP A 251 -10.50 -13.15 -4.14
C TRP A 251 -11.19 -12.47 -2.96
N ALA A 252 -12.19 -11.62 -3.21
CA ALA A 252 -12.98 -11.00 -2.15
C ALA A 252 -13.81 -12.04 -1.37
N ILE A 253 -14.39 -13.02 -2.07
CA ILE A 253 -15.13 -14.14 -1.44
C ILE A 253 -14.17 -14.99 -0.58
N ARG A 254 -13.02 -15.38 -1.13
CA ARG A 254 -12.01 -16.18 -0.39
C ARG A 254 -11.52 -15.46 0.85
N TYR A 255 -11.23 -14.16 0.72
CA TYR A 255 -10.86 -13.36 1.89
C TYR A 255 -11.98 -13.38 2.95
N TRP A 256 -13.22 -13.12 2.56
CA TRP A 256 -14.35 -13.07 3.48
C TRP A 256 -14.55 -14.42 4.21
N GLU A 257 -14.45 -15.54 3.50
CA GLU A 257 -14.53 -16.88 4.10
C GLU A 257 -13.38 -17.10 5.10
N MET A 258 -12.15 -16.78 4.72
CA MET A 258 -10.97 -16.93 5.58
C MET A 258 -11.04 -16.00 6.81
N ALA A 259 -11.45 -14.76 6.63
CA ALA A 259 -11.58 -13.77 7.70
C ALA A 259 -12.66 -14.19 8.72
N ARG A 260 -13.81 -14.71 8.27
CA ARG A 260 -14.84 -15.29 9.12
C ARG A 260 -14.33 -16.49 9.90
N ALA A 261 -13.65 -17.42 9.24
CA ALA A 261 -13.07 -18.59 9.87
C ALA A 261 -12.02 -18.24 10.94
N ALA A 262 -11.31 -17.13 10.73
CA ALA A 262 -10.31 -16.58 11.65
C ALA A 262 -10.92 -15.73 12.80
N GLY A 263 -12.23 -15.49 12.79
CA GLY A 263 -12.91 -14.69 13.81
C GLY A 263 -12.69 -13.17 13.66
N LEU A 264 -12.28 -12.70 12.47
CA LEU A 264 -12.19 -11.27 12.20
C LEU A 264 -13.60 -10.64 12.16
N PRO A 265 -13.71 -9.34 12.46
CA PRO A 265 -15.00 -8.64 12.54
C PRO A 265 -15.56 -8.28 11.16
N VAL A 266 -15.70 -9.27 10.28
CA VAL A 266 -16.35 -9.12 8.97
C VAL A 266 -17.85 -9.29 9.11
N ASP A 267 -18.63 -8.58 8.28
CA ASP A 267 -20.06 -8.76 8.24
C ASP A 267 -20.43 -10.22 7.86
N ALA A 268 -21.44 -10.78 8.51
CA ALA A 268 -21.91 -12.13 8.23
C ALA A 268 -22.62 -12.23 6.88
N ASP A 269 -23.25 -11.14 6.42
CA ASP A 269 -23.82 -11.01 5.08
C ASP A 269 -22.73 -10.58 4.09
N PHE A 270 -22.49 -11.44 3.10
CA PHE A 270 -21.51 -11.14 2.06
C PHE A 270 -21.84 -9.87 1.27
N ALA A 271 -23.12 -9.56 1.04
CA ALA A 271 -23.50 -8.36 0.29
C ALA A 271 -23.10 -7.09 1.04
N GLU A 272 -23.28 -7.05 2.36
CA GLU A 272 -22.84 -5.93 3.20
C GLU A 272 -21.34 -5.81 3.29
N PHE A 273 -20.63 -6.93 3.45
CA PHE A 273 -19.18 -6.97 3.37
C PHE A 273 -18.66 -6.48 2.01
N HIS A 274 -19.23 -6.99 0.91
CA HIS A 274 -18.82 -6.64 -0.45
C HIS A 274 -19.04 -5.16 -0.73
N ARG A 275 -20.18 -4.61 -0.30
CA ARG A 275 -20.45 -3.17 -0.38
C ARG A 275 -19.39 -2.35 0.38
N ALA A 276 -19.06 -2.74 1.61
CA ALA A 276 -18.04 -2.05 2.41
C ALA A 276 -16.64 -2.13 1.74
N TYR A 277 -16.30 -3.27 1.15
CA TYR A 277 -15.08 -3.47 0.37
C TYR A 277 -15.04 -2.57 -0.87
N GLU A 278 -16.09 -2.55 -1.68
CA GLU A 278 -16.14 -1.71 -2.88
C GLU A 278 -16.08 -0.21 -2.55
N TRP A 279 -16.80 0.24 -1.51
CA TRP A 279 -16.77 1.63 -1.09
C TRP A 279 -15.39 2.03 -0.56
N MET A 280 -14.71 1.14 0.15
CA MET A 280 -13.32 1.37 0.58
C MET A 280 -12.36 1.38 -0.62
N GLY A 281 -12.56 0.53 -1.60
CA GLY A 281 -11.84 0.55 -2.88
C GLY A 281 -12.02 1.87 -3.62
N LEU A 282 -13.26 2.37 -3.67
CA LEU A 282 -13.59 3.68 -4.26
C LEU A 282 -12.87 4.82 -3.53
N GLN A 283 -12.93 4.85 -2.20
CA GLN A 283 -12.20 5.83 -1.39
C GLN A 283 -10.71 5.81 -1.69
N ARG A 284 -10.08 4.63 -1.62
CA ARG A 284 -8.66 4.47 -1.85
C ARG A 284 -8.26 4.90 -3.26
N ASN A 285 -9.03 4.52 -4.27
CA ASN A 285 -8.72 4.84 -5.66
C ASN A 285 -8.89 6.33 -5.98
N LEU A 286 -9.85 7.03 -5.38
CA LEU A 286 -9.96 8.50 -5.45
C LEU A 286 -8.72 9.18 -4.84
N ARG A 287 -8.29 8.73 -3.65
CA ARG A 287 -7.03 9.19 -3.04
C ARG A 287 -5.84 8.96 -3.97
N ILE A 288 -5.71 7.78 -4.58
CA ILE A 288 -4.60 7.43 -5.48
C ILE A 288 -4.55 8.35 -6.69
N LEU A 289 -5.69 8.65 -7.33
CA LEU A 289 -5.73 9.62 -8.44
C LEU A 289 -5.15 10.98 -8.02
N GLY A 290 -5.54 11.47 -6.84
CA GLY A 290 -4.98 12.70 -6.27
C GLY A 290 -3.49 12.60 -5.97
N VAL A 291 -3.04 11.48 -5.38
CA VAL A 291 -1.61 11.24 -5.07
C VAL A 291 -0.78 11.19 -6.35
N PHE A 292 -1.20 10.45 -7.38
CA PHE A 292 -0.46 10.34 -8.64
C PHE A 292 -0.37 11.69 -9.37
N ALA A 293 -1.47 12.46 -9.39
CA ALA A 293 -1.45 13.82 -9.90
C ALA A 293 -0.43 14.69 -9.14
N ARG A 294 -0.44 14.63 -7.80
CA ARG A 294 0.50 15.37 -6.95
C ARG A 294 1.95 14.96 -7.21
N LEU A 295 2.25 13.67 -7.28
CA LEU A 295 3.59 13.16 -7.57
C LEU A 295 4.11 13.65 -8.91
N ASN A 296 3.26 13.74 -9.94
CA ASN A 296 3.65 14.31 -11.22
C ASN A 296 3.87 15.83 -11.12
N HIS A 297 2.89 16.58 -10.63
CA HIS A 297 2.91 18.05 -10.72
C HIS A 297 3.84 18.72 -9.69
N ARG A 298 3.98 18.13 -8.50
CA ARG A 298 4.85 18.67 -7.45
C ARG A 298 6.25 18.07 -7.49
N ASP A 299 6.36 16.76 -7.70
CA ASP A 299 7.60 16.00 -7.50
C ASP A 299 8.27 15.58 -8.83
N GLY A 300 7.64 15.90 -9.99
CA GLY A 300 8.17 15.59 -11.32
C GLY A 300 8.19 14.10 -11.68
N LYS A 301 7.44 13.24 -10.95
CA LYS A 301 7.41 11.78 -11.14
C LYS A 301 6.32 11.38 -12.14
N ALA A 302 6.56 11.63 -13.43
CA ALA A 302 5.59 11.42 -14.51
C ALA A 302 5.20 9.94 -14.73
N SER A 303 6.03 8.99 -14.32
CA SER A 303 5.75 7.54 -14.47
C SER A 303 4.46 7.08 -13.81
N TYR A 304 3.99 7.79 -12.77
CA TYR A 304 2.72 7.46 -12.12
C TYR A 304 1.48 7.75 -12.97
N LEU A 305 1.59 8.60 -14.00
CA LEU A 305 0.46 8.96 -14.87
C LEU A 305 -0.03 7.75 -15.70
N GLU A 306 0.84 6.82 -16.05
CA GLU A 306 0.49 5.62 -16.82
C GLU A 306 -0.51 4.71 -16.10
N HIS A 307 -0.58 4.82 -14.76
CA HIS A 307 -1.49 4.01 -13.94
C HIS A 307 -2.87 4.66 -13.75
N MET A 308 -3.01 5.97 -14.00
CA MET A 308 -4.26 6.70 -13.76
C MET A 308 -5.47 6.15 -14.54
N PRO A 309 -5.36 5.77 -15.82
CA PRO A 309 -6.52 5.23 -16.56
C PRO A 309 -7.10 3.98 -15.91
N ARG A 310 -6.24 3.09 -15.37
CA ARG A 310 -6.67 1.88 -14.65
C ARG A 310 -7.38 2.23 -13.36
N VAL A 311 -6.81 3.13 -12.56
CA VAL A 311 -7.39 3.57 -11.29
C VAL A 311 -8.73 4.27 -11.52
N ASN A 312 -8.84 5.12 -12.55
CA ASN A 312 -10.11 5.73 -12.97
C ASN A 312 -11.14 4.65 -13.40
N GLY A 313 -10.67 3.59 -14.07
CA GLY A 313 -11.51 2.43 -14.41
C GLY A 313 -12.13 1.79 -13.14
N TYR A 314 -11.37 1.54 -12.10
CA TYR A 314 -11.87 1.00 -10.83
C TYR A 314 -12.86 1.96 -10.15
N VAL A 315 -12.57 3.26 -10.13
CA VAL A 315 -13.49 4.28 -9.60
C VAL A 315 -14.83 4.23 -10.33
N ARG A 316 -14.83 4.18 -11.66
CA ARG A 316 -16.04 4.13 -12.47
C ARG A 316 -16.81 2.83 -12.29
N GLN A 317 -16.11 1.69 -12.23
CA GLN A 317 -16.71 0.37 -12.03
C GLN A 317 -17.56 0.33 -10.76
N VAL A 318 -17.04 0.82 -9.64
CA VAL A 318 -17.78 0.87 -8.37
C VAL A 318 -18.87 1.95 -8.41
N ALA A 319 -18.54 3.16 -8.87
CA ALA A 319 -19.49 4.27 -8.86
C ALA A 319 -20.75 4.00 -9.70
N GLN A 320 -20.64 3.21 -10.77
CA GLN A 320 -21.78 2.82 -11.62
C GLN A 320 -22.78 1.88 -10.93
N ARG A 321 -22.36 1.11 -9.92
CA ARG A 321 -23.23 0.18 -9.20
C ARG A 321 -24.11 0.84 -8.18
N TYR A 322 -23.71 2.00 -7.68
CA TYR A 322 -24.39 2.66 -6.56
C TYR A 322 -24.90 4.03 -6.97
N GLY A 323 -26.22 4.19 -7.06
CA GLY A 323 -26.86 5.44 -7.47
C GLY A 323 -26.45 6.67 -6.66
N VAL A 324 -26.02 6.49 -5.41
CA VAL A 324 -25.51 7.57 -4.54
C VAL A 324 -24.23 8.20 -5.08
N PHE A 325 -23.49 7.54 -5.95
CA PHE A 325 -22.24 8.03 -6.58
C PHE A 325 -22.45 8.63 -7.98
N THR A 326 -23.71 8.77 -8.43
CA THR A 326 -24.02 9.45 -9.70
C THR A 326 -23.38 10.84 -9.84
N PRO A 327 -23.29 11.68 -8.78
CA PRO A 327 -22.60 12.96 -8.89
C PRO A 327 -21.11 12.82 -9.22
N LEU A 328 -20.44 11.81 -8.67
CA LEU A 328 -19.04 11.51 -8.97
C LEU A 328 -18.87 11.07 -10.43
N LEU A 329 -19.75 10.20 -10.94
CA LEU A 329 -19.71 9.77 -12.35
C LEU A 329 -19.87 10.95 -13.30
N ARG A 330 -20.81 11.86 -13.04
CA ARG A 330 -21.00 13.06 -13.85
C ARG A 330 -19.75 13.94 -13.88
N LEU A 331 -19.08 14.09 -12.73
CA LEU A 331 -17.82 14.82 -12.66
C LEU A 331 -16.73 14.15 -13.50
N LEU A 332 -16.57 12.83 -13.37
CA LEU A 332 -15.59 12.06 -14.15
C LEU A 332 -15.87 12.14 -15.66
N ASP A 333 -17.16 12.13 -16.07
CA ASP A 333 -17.55 12.29 -17.47
C ASP A 333 -17.20 13.68 -18.01
N GLN A 334 -17.37 14.73 -17.21
CA GLN A 334 -16.93 16.08 -17.57
C GLN A 334 -15.40 16.18 -17.69
N LEU A 335 -14.63 15.51 -16.81
CA LEU A 335 -13.17 15.49 -16.86
C LEU A 335 -12.62 14.77 -18.10
N ASP A 336 -13.33 13.74 -18.57
CA ASP A 336 -12.92 12.95 -19.75
C ASP A 336 -13.51 13.50 -21.06
N ASP A 337 -14.16 14.70 -21.05
CA ASP A 337 -14.87 15.28 -22.19
C ASP A 337 -15.92 14.32 -22.81
N ARG A 338 -16.49 13.44 -21.99
CA ARG A 338 -17.51 12.48 -22.43
C ARG A 338 -18.90 13.12 -22.40
N GLU A 339 -19.64 12.98 -23.51
CA GLU A 339 -21.07 13.33 -23.54
C GLU A 339 -21.84 12.53 -22.49
N VAL A 340 -22.53 13.24 -21.61
CA VAL A 340 -23.43 12.62 -20.63
C VAL A 340 -24.60 12.00 -21.39
N LYS A 341 -24.60 10.68 -21.57
CA LYS A 341 -25.75 9.96 -22.13
C LYS A 341 -26.88 10.01 -21.11
N VAL A 342 -27.84 10.90 -21.31
CA VAL A 342 -29.10 10.92 -20.58
C VAL A 342 -29.93 9.76 -21.11
N GLY A 343 -30.00 8.66 -20.37
CA GLY A 343 -30.92 7.57 -20.67
C GLY A 343 -32.35 8.05 -20.43
N TYR A 344 -33.12 8.24 -21.49
CA TYR A 344 -34.56 8.37 -21.37
C TYR A 344 -35.12 6.97 -21.13
N THR A 345 -35.52 6.68 -19.89
CA THR A 345 -36.42 5.55 -19.58
C THR A 345 -37.87 6.02 -19.93
N PHE A 346 -38.42 5.43 -20.97
CA PHE A 346 -39.84 5.53 -21.24
C PHE A 346 -40.64 4.53 -20.41
#